data_dee7f32faa7f1e8982662f78b274b50b
#
_entry.id   dee7f32faa7f1e8982662f78b274b50b
#
_cell.length_a   1.000
_cell.length_b   1.000
_cell.length_c   1.000
_cell.angle_alpha   90.00
_cell.angle_beta   90.00
_cell.angle_gamma   90.00
#
_symmetry.space_group_name_H-M   'P 1'
#
loop_
_entity.id
_entity.type
_entity.pdbx_description
1 polymer ?
#
loop_
_entity_poly.entity_id
_entity_poly.type
_entity_poly.pdbx_seq_one_letter_code
_entity_poly.pdbx_strand_id
1 'polypeptide(L)'
;MDGNYYMIQDYLIFIGVFAIFLLASISIYLFSWNKRYKKLNKKLSETNKIIEQRLNEVQLEHIGTKLNPHLFKNILNSVQSHAYQTYMSLDKLANVLDYILYESNTRFVSPKEELNFALSLIEINKIKINPLFDFRIKFNVNKSDPMYEEKVFAPLISVDLIENAFKHTDFLAQDCFIAVQIELENRVFSMKVSNKASE
;
A
#
# COMPACT_ATOMS: atom_id res chain seq x y z
N MET A 1 -10.22 -19.39 -96.44
CA MET A 1 -10.13 -18.47 -95.26
C MET A 1 -10.19 -19.21 -93.90
N ASP A 2 -10.59 -20.49 -93.86
CA ASP A 2 -10.88 -21.21 -92.62
C ASP A 2 -9.60 -21.81 -91.91
N GLY A 3 -8.55 -22.07 -92.64
CA GLY A 3 -7.31 -22.67 -92.02
C GLY A 3 -6.58 -21.77 -91.03
N ASN A 4 -6.57 -20.49 -91.21
CA ASN A 4 -5.91 -19.55 -90.28
C ASN A 4 -6.68 -19.34 -88.98
N TYR A 5 -7.99 -19.56 -89.02
CA TYR A 5 -8.83 -19.39 -87.82
C TYR A 5 -8.63 -20.57 -86.82
N TYR A 6 -8.52 -21.77 -87.30
CA TYR A 6 -8.25 -22.94 -86.50
C TYR A 6 -6.84 -22.90 -85.86
N MET A 7 -5.85 -22.45 -86.62
CA MET A 7 -4.48 -22.29 -86.14
C MET A 7 -4.36 -21.30 -85.02
N ILE A 8 -5.10 -20.17 -85.10
CA ILE A 8 -5.11 -19.17 -84.01
C ILE A 8 -5.84 -19.71 -82.79
N GLN A 9 -6.89 -20.43 -82.97
CA GLN A 9 -7.65 -21.04 -81.87
C GLN A 9 -6.80 -22.12 -81.10
N ASP A 10 -6.08 -22.95 -81.80
CA ASP A 10 -5.14 -23.91 -81.20
C ASP A 10 -4.01 -23.24 -80.45
N TYR A 11 -3.50 -22.13 -80.93
CA TYR A 11 -2.46 -21.30 -80.26
C TYR A 11 -3.00 -20.69 -78.92
N LEU A 12 -4.22 -20.19 -78.98
CA LEU A 12 -4.87 -19.62 -77.75
C LEU A 12 -5.14 -20.70 -76.71
N ILE A 13 -5.56 -21.88 -77.12
CA ILE A 13 -5.76 -23.04 -76.22
C ILE A 13 -4.40 -23.43 -75.62
N PHE A 14 -3.33 -23.50 -76.39
CA PHE A 14 -1.99 -23.89 -75.95
C PHE A 14 -1.47 -22.87 -74.89
N ILE A 15 -1.63 -21.54 -75.17
CA ILE A 15 -1.24 -20.50 -74.22
C ILE A 15 -2.06 -20.59 -72.95
N GLY A 16 -3.37 -20.86 -73.04
CA GLY A 16 -4.24 -21.06 -71.87
C GLY A 16 -3.82 -22.22 -71.00
N VAL A 17 -3.54 -23.37 -71.61
CA VAL A 17 -3.05 -24.57 -70.88
C VAL A 17 -1.69 -24.29 -70.23
N PHE A 18 -0.74 -23.64 -70.95
CA PHE A 18 0.55 -23.27 -70.40
C PHE A 18 0.42 -22.30 -69.19
N ALA A 19 -0.47 -21.33 -69.29
CA ALA A 19 -0.73 -20.37 -68.18
C ALA A 19 -1.29 -21.09 -66.92
N ILE A 20 -2.19 -22.10 -67.12
CA ILE A 20 -2.73 -22.90 -66.03
C ILE A 20 -1.64 -23.74 -65.33
N PHE A 21 -0.72 -24.37 -66.12
CA PHE A 21 0.41 -25.11 -65.58
C PHE A 21 1.37 -24.21 -64.78
N LEU A 22 1.62 -23.00 -65.28
CA LEU A 22 2.47 -22.03 -64.63
C LEU A 22 1.86 -21.55 -63.29
N LEU A 23 0.57 -21.24 -63.28
CA LEU A 23 -0.16 -20.86 -62.07
C LEU A 23 -0.19 -22.00 -61.02
N ALA A 24 -0.42 -23.27 -61.49
CA ALA A 24 -0.38 -24.43 -60.61
C ALA A 24 1.02 -24.64 -59.97
N SER A 25 2.10 -24.48 -60.73
CA SER A 25 3.49 -24.61 -60.22
C SER A 25 3.81 -23.54 -59.18
N ILE A 26 3.40 -22.27 -59.42
CA ILE A 26 3.54 -21.17 -58.49
C ILE A 26 2.75 -21.46 -57.19
N SER A 27 1.51 -21.91 -57.32
CA SER A 27 0.66 -22.26 -56.18
C SER A 27 1.28 -23.36 -55.30
N ILE A 28 1.81 -24.42 -55.90
CA ILE A 28 2.51 -25.52 -55.21
C ILE A 28 3.76 -24.98 -54.50
N TYR A 29 4.53 -24.11 -55.17
CA TYR A 29 5.70 -23.49 -54.58
C TYR A 29 5.35 -22.64 -53.38
N LEU A 30 4.37 -21.74 -53.50
CA LEU A 30 3.91 -20.87 -52.42
C LEU A 30 3.35 -21.68 -51.25
N PHE A 31 2.59 -22.75 -51.53
CA PHE A 31 2.09 -23.64 -50.50
C PHE A 31 3.21 -24.33 -49.71
N SER A 32 4.23 -24.86 -50.44
CA SER A 32 5.40 -25.49 -49.83
C SER A 32 6.24 -24.50 -49.02
N TRP A 33 6.39 -23.26 -49.53
CA TRP A 33 7.06 -22.16 -48.84
C TRP A 33 6.33 -21.78 -47.56
N ASN A 34 5.01 -21.59 -47.62
CA ASN A 34 4.17 -21.26 -46.46
C ASN A 34 4.23 -22.35 -45.38
N LYS A 35 4.23 -23.64 -45.79
CA LYS A 35 4.37 -24.76 -44.84
C LYS A 35 5.75 -24.75 -44.13
N ARG A 36 6.83 -24.47 -44.85
CA ARG A 36 8.17 -24.34 -44.30
C ARG A 36 8.26 -23.14 -43.35
N TYR A 37 7.73 -22.02 -43.75
CA TYR A 37 7.69 -20.80 -42.96
C TYR A 37 6.93 -20.98 -41.63
N LYS A 38 5.74 -21.60 -41.66
CA LYS A 38 4.97 -21.92 -40.46
C LYS A 38 5.73 -22.87 -39.53
N LYS A 39 6.42 -23.87 -40.06
CA LYS A 39 7.24 -24.80 -39.26
C LYS A 39 8.43 -24.10 -38.60
N LEU A 40 9.07 -23.19 -39.31
CA LEU A 40 10.18 -22.40 -38.77
C LEU A 40 9.73 -21.44 -37.68
N ASN A 41 8.63 -20.70 -37.91
CA ASN A 41 8.07 -19.82 -36.90
C ASN A 41 7.63 -20.55 -35.64
N LYS A 42 7.01 -21.73 -35.79
CA LYS A 42 6.66 -22.56 -34.63
C LYS A 42 7.91 -22.96 -33.83
N LYS A 43 8.95 -23.43 -34.52
CA LYS A 43 10.22 -23.80 -33.87
C LYS A 43 10.90 -22.63 -33.18
N LEU A 44 10.88 -21.43 -33.80
CA LEU A 44 11.41 -20.21 -33.23
C LEU A 44 10.63 -19.78 -31.96
N SER A 45 9.30 -19.85 -32.02
CA SER A 45 8.46 -19.55 -30.86
C SER A 45 8.69 -20.50 -29.69
N GLU A 46 8.84 -21.80 -29.97
CA GLU A 46 9.18 -22.81 -28.94
C GLU A 46 10.55 -22.53 -28.31
N THR A 47 11.53 -22.20 -29.13
CA THR A 47 12.89 -21.84 -28.64
C THR A 47 12.86 -20.58 -27.80
N ASN A 48 12.15 -19.54 -28.22
CA ASN A 48 12.02 -18.32 -27.45
C ASN A 48 11.37 -18.56 -26.07
N LYS A 49 10.33 -19.39 -26.02
CA LYS A 49 9.73 -19.78 -24.72
C LYS A 49 10.72 -20.48 -23.79
N ILE A 50 11.53 -21.38 -24.33
CA ILE A 50 12.56 -22.09 -23.54
C ILE A 50 13.62 -21.10 -23.04
N ILE A 51 14.02 -20.14 -23.88
CA ILE A 51 14.99 -19.09 -23.49
C ILE A 51 14.41 -18.22 -22.39
N GLU A 52 13.18 -17.75 -22.52
CA GLU A 52 12.49 -16.95 -21.49
C GLU A 52 12.38 -17.71 -20.16
N GLN A 53 12.02 -18.99 -20.19
CA GLN A 53 11.95 -19.81 -18.98
C GLN A 53 13.32 -19.93 -18.31
N ARG A 54 14.37 -20.21 -19.07
CA ARG A 54 15.73 -20.29 -18.53
C ARG A 54 16.25 -18.96 -18.00
N LEU A 55 15.89 -17.86 -18.66
CA LEU A 55 16.27 -16.52 -18.22
C LEU A 55 15.60 -16.18 -16.87
N ASN A 56 14.33 -16.53 -16.72
CA ASN A 56 13.61 -16.38 -15.46
C ASN A 56 14.20 -17.28 -14.35
N GLU A 57 14.53 -18.53 -14.64
CA GLU A 57 15.19 -19.43 -13.69
C GLU A 57 16.55 -18.88 -13.23
N VAL A 58 17.40 -18.45 -14.16
CA VAL A 58 18.70 -17.85 -13.86
C VAL A 58 18.55 -16.53 -13.09
N GLN A 59 17.56 -15.72 -13.41
CA GLN A 59 17.29 -14.48 -12.67
C GLN A 59 16.85 -14.79 -11.23
N LEU A 60 15.95 -15.75 -11.02
CA LEU A 60 15.51 -16.18 -9.69
C LEU A 60 16.67 -16.79 -8.88
N GLU A 61 17.50 -17.63 -9.49
CA GLU A 61 18.67 -18.22 -8.84
C GLU A 61 19.71 -17.14 -8.47
N HIS A 62 19.93 -16.18 -9.37
CA HIS A 62 20.86 -15.05 -9.13
C HIS A 62 20.37 -14.09 -8.04
N ILE A 63 19.05 -13.87 -7.97
CA ILE A 63 18.40 -13.13 -6.88
C ILE A 63 18.54 -13.92 -5.57
N GLY A 64 18.30 -15.23 -5.59
CA GLY A 64 18.40 -16.08 -4.40
C GLY A 64 19.83 -16.18 -3.82
N THR A 65 20.86 -16.13 -4.66
CA THR A 65 22.27 -16.22 -4.21
C THR A 65 22.88 -14.86 -3.85
N LYS A 66 22.43 -13.76 -4.45
CA LYS A 66 22.94 -12.40 -4.17
C LYS A 66 22.16 -11.65 -3.09
N LEU A 67 20.88 -11.97 -2.88
CA LEU A 67 20.13 -11.41 -1.77
C LEU A 67 20.54 -12.17 -0.50
N ASN A 68 21.20 -11.45 0.39
CA ASN A 68 21.42 -11.92 1.74
C ASN A 68 20.05 -12.24 2.38
N PRO A 69 19.69 -13.52 2.66
CA PRO A 69 18.38 -13.89 3.18
C PRO A 69 18.05 -13.13 4.48
N HIS A 70 19.08 -12.78 5.23
CA HIS A 70 18.97 -11.98 6.45
C HIS A 70 18.54 -10.54 6.16
N LEU A 71 19.06 -9.92 5.09
CA LEU A 71 18.64 -8.58 4.67
C LEU A 71 17.16 -8.58 4.25
N PHE A 72 16.75 -9.59 3.46
CA PHE A 72 15.35 -9.70 3.03
C PHE A 72 14.40 -9.90 4.23
N LYS A 73 14.78 -10.78 5.16
CA LYS A 73 14.03 -10.98 6.41
C LYS A 73 13.93 -9.69 7.23
N ASN A 74 15.00 -8.90 7.31
CA ASN A 74 15.00 -7.63 8.03
C ASN A 74 14.08 -6.60 7.37
N ILE A 75 14.11 -6.51 6.03
CA ILE A 75 13.20 -5.63 5.27
C ILE A 75 11.75 -6.08 5.49
N LEU A 76 11.46 -7.36 5.40
CA LEU A 76 10.12 -7.91 5.61
C LEU A 76 9.62 -7.61 7.04
N ASN A 77 10.45 -7.84 8.06
CA ASN A 77 10.13 -7.50 9.44
C ASN A 77 9.87 -6.00 9.63
N SER A 78 10.66 -5.15 8.98
CA SER A 78 10.45 -3.69 9.00
C SER A 78 9.12 -3.30 8.37
N VAL A 79 8.79 -3.85 7.21
CA VAL A 79 7.49 -3.62 6.55
C VAL A 79 6.33 -4.10 7.42
N GLN A 80 6.46 -5.28 8.02
CA GLN A 80 5.44 -5.82 8.93
C GLN A 80 5.26 -4.95 10.17
N SER A 81 6.36 -4.44 10.75
CA SER A 81 6.31 -3.52 11.89
C SER A 81 5.59 -2.23 11.54
N HIS A 82 5.91 -1.61 10.38
CA HIS A 82 5.22 -0.40 9.93
C HIS A 82 3.74 -0.63 9.63
N ALA A 83 3.39 -1.77 9.04
CA ALA A 83 2.00 -2.14 8.80
C ALA A 83 1.22 -2.28 10.11
N TYR A 84 1.82 -2.90 11.13
CA TYR A 84 1.24 -3.01 12.46
C TYR A 84 1.05 -1.65 13.13
N GLN A 85 2.06 -0.77 13.05
CA GLN A 85 1.97 0.60 13.59
C GLN A 85 0.86 1.40 12.91
N THR A 86 0.71 1.26 11.59
CA THR A 86 -0.37 1.89 10.83
C THR A 86 -1.74 1.37 11.28
N TYR A 87 -1.88 0.06 11.45
CA TYR A 87 -3.10 -0.55 11.96
C TYR A 87 -3.47 -0.01 13.34
N MET A 88 -2.53 0.02 14.28
CA MET A 88 -2.75 0.56 15.62
C MET A 88 -3.13 2.04 15.61
N SER A 89 -2.57 2.81 14.68
CA SER A 89 -2.91 4.22 14.51
C SER A 89 -4.33 4.44 14.00
N LEU A 90 -4.79 3.60 13.06
CA LEU A 90 -6.16 3.60 12.57
C LEU A 90 -7.16 3.21 13.66
N ASP A 91 -6.83 2.24 14.49
CA ASP A 91 -7.64 1.85 15.66
C ASP A 91 -7.81 3.03 16.64
N LYS A 92 -6.73 3.75 16.94
CA LYS A 92 -6.80 4.96 17.78
C LYS A 92 -7.64 6.06 17.15
N LEU A 93 -7.52 6.26 15.85
CA LEU A 93 -8.33 7.23 15.10
C LEU A 93 -9.82 6.86 15.16
N ALA A 94 -10.16 5.58 15.01
CA ALA A 94 -11.51 5.10 15.14
C ALA A 94 -12.08 5.41 16.53
N ASN A 95 -11.32 5.13 17.61
CA ASN A 95 -11.72 5.45 18.97
C ASN A 95 -11.98 6.96 19.20
N VAL A 96 -11.13 7.82 18.61
CA VAL A 96 -11.33 9.27 18.67
C VAL A 96 -12.58 9.69 17.92
N LEU A 97 -12.80 9.15 16.72
CA LEU A 97 -14.00 9.44 15.93
C LEU A 97 -15.28 8.95 16.62
N ASP A 98 -15.26 7.77 17.18
CA ASP A 98 -16.40 7.21 17.92
C ASP A 98 -16.76 8.10 19.12
N TYR A 99 -15.75 8.54 19.87
CA TYR A 99 -15.98 9.45 20.97
C TYR A 99 -16.56 10.79 20.50
N ILE A 100 -16.02 11.39 19.45
CA ILE A 100 -16.52 12.67 18.90
C ILE A 100 -17.93 12.53 18.35
N LEU A 101 -18.25 11.42 17.66
CA LEU A 101 -19.54 11.25 16.99
C LEU A 101 -20.67 10.84 17.96
N TYR A 102 -20.36 10.05 18.98
CA TYR A 102 -21.37 9.43 19.83
C TYR A 102 -21.34 9.95 21.27
N GLU A 103 -20.18 9.93 21.93
CA GLU A 103 -20.09 10.29 23.34
C GLU A 103 -20.15 11.81 23.58
N SER A 104 -19.52 12.61 22.70
CA SER A 104 -19.51 14.07 22.85
C SER A 104 -20.88 14.72 22.68
N ASN A 105 -21.84 14.01 22.10
CA ASN A 105 -23.23 14.47 21.98
C ASN A 105 -24.02 14.29 23.27
N THR A 106 -23.46 13.60 24.27
CA THR A 106 -24.07 13.49 25.61
C THR A 106 -23.76 14.74 26.42
N ARG A 107 -24.62 15.05 27.39
CA ARG A 107 -24.42 16.22 28.27
C ARG A 107 -23.21 16.04 29.17
N PHE A 108 -22.95 14.82 29.61
CA PHE A 108 -21.85 14.46 30.50
C PHE A 108 -21.26 13.13 30.11
N VAL A 109 -19.95 13.00 30.31
CA VAL A 109 -19.15 11.78 30.15
C VAL A 109 -18.46 11.43 31.46
N SER A 110 -17.97 10.19 31.55
CA SER A 110 -17.17 9.75 32.71
C SER A 110 -15.69 10.11 32.56
N PRO A 111 -14.94 10.22 33.64
CA PRO A 111 -13.48 10.31 33.61
C PRO A 111 -12.83 9.21 32.79
N LYS A 112 -13.37 7.99 32.83
CA LYS A 112 -12.91 6.84 32.03
C LYS A 112 -13.02 7.10 30.52
N GLU A 113 -14.20 7.58 30.07
CA GLU A 113 -14.45 7.89 28.65
C GLU A 113 -13.56 9.03 28.17
N GLU A 114 -13.48 10.14 28.91
CA GLU A 114 -12.65 11.30 28.58
C GLU A 114 -11.15 10.94 28.57
N LEU A 115 -10.71 10.11 29.54
CA LEU A 115 -9.35 9.66 29.62
C LEU A 115 -8.93 8.77 28.44
N ASN A 116 -9.76 7.79 28.05
CA ASN A 116 -9.50 6.93 26.91
C ASN A 116 -9.41 7.75 25.62
N PHE A 117 -10.28 8.73 25.46
CA PHE A 117 -10.23 9.66 24.36
C PHE A 117 -8.94 10.49 24.37
N ALA A 118 -8.58 11.10 25.51
CA ALA A 118 -7.36 11.89 25.65
C ALA A 118 -6.11 11.10 25.32
N LEU A 119 -6.00 9.85 25.80
CA LEU A 119 -4.89 8.97 25.49
C LEU A 119 -4.81 8.62 24.01
N SER A 120 -5.95 8.33 23.38
CA SER A 120 -6.01 8.05 21.95
C SER A 120 -5.61 9.28 21.12
N LEU A 121 -6.04 10.46 21.50
CA LEU A 121 -5.66 11.74 20.86
C LEU A 121 -4.15 12.03 20.99
N ILE A 122 -3.58 11.79 22.16
CA ILE A 122 -2.13 11.91 22.39
C ILE A 122 -1.37 10.93 21.48
N GLU A 123 -1.75 9.68 21.45
CA GLU A 123 -1.08 8.64 20.63
C GLU A 123 -1.12 8.98 19.14
N ILE A 124 -2.23 9.50 18.61
CA ILE A 124 -2.32 9.95 17.22
C ILE A 124 -1.36 11.13 16.96
N ASN A 125 -1.32 12.11 17.85
CA ASN A 125 -0.42 13.26 17.69
C ASN A 125 1.06 12.86 17.79
N LYS A 126 1.40 11.85 18.59
CA LYS A 126 2.76 11.31 18.70
C LYS A 126 3.29 10.69 17.40
N ILE A 127 2.44 10.25 16.49
CA ILE A 127 2.88 9.69 15.20
C ILE A 127 3.73 10.69 14.40
N LYS A 128 3.46 11.98 14.55
CA LYS A 128 4.16 13.06 13.85
C LYS A 128 5.47 13.50 14.52
N ILE A 129 5.77 12.98 15.70
CA ILE A 129 6.88 13.42 16.51
C ILE A 129 8.07 12.47 16.35
N ASN A 130 9.27 13.03 16.37
CA ASN A 130 10.49 12.23 16.42
C ASN A 130 10.47 11.31 17.66
N PRO A 131 10.77 10.00 17.55
CA PRO A 131 10.83 9.08 18.68
C PRO A 131 11.81 9.48 19.79
N LEU A 132 12.78 10.35 19.49
CA LEU A 132 13.74 10.88 20.47
C LEU A 132 13.24 12.13 21.22
N PHE A 133 12.05 12.63 20.87
CA PHE A 133 11.47 13.78 21.57
C PHE A 133 11.09 13.42 23.01
N ASP A 134 11.37 14.33 23.94
CA ASP A 134 11.07 14.12 25.36
C ASP A 134 9.57 14.28 25.64
N PHE A 135 8.86 13.17 25.52
CA PHE A 135 7.44 13.07 25.80
C PHE A 135 7.19 12.23 27.05
N ARG A 136 6.64 12.84 28.09
CA ARG A 136 6.44 12.21 29.41
C ARG A 136 4.95 12.12 29.73
N ILE A 137 4.49 10.93 30.13
CA ILE A 137 3.15 10.74 30.67
C ILE A 137 3.28 10.18 32.10
N LYS A 138 2.69 10.86 33.05
CA LYS A 138 2.51 10.38 34.41
C LYS A 138 1.04 10.07 34.63
N PHE A 139 0.75 8.86 35.04
CA PHE A 139 -0.60 8.36 35.17
C PHE A 139 -0.81 7.79 36.56
N ASN A 140 -1.70 8.42 37.34
CA ASN A 140 -2.07 8.00 38.69
C ASN A 140 -3.59 8.01 38.84
N VAL A 141 -4.25 7.00 38.26
CA VAL A 141 -5.71 6.91 38.25
C VAL A 141 -6.18 5.73 39.07
N ASN A 142 -6.89 6.00 40.15
CA ASN A 142 -7.57 4.99 40.93
C ASN A 142 -8.86 4.56 40.23
N LYS A 143 -8.81 3.43 39.54
CA LYS A 143 -9.98 2.88 38.80
C LYS A 143 -11.09 2.35 39.74
N SER A 144 -10.80 2.21 41.03
CA SER A 144 -11.78 1.83 42.05
C SER A 144 -12.50 3.04 42.64
N ASP A 145 -12.11 4.27 42.27
CA ASP A 145 -12.82 5.46 42.70
C ASP A 145 -14.20 5.49 42.03
N PRO A 146 -15.29 5.70 42.82
CA PRO A 146 -16.64 5.76 42.27
C PRO A 146 -16.80 6.77 41.12
N MET A 147 -16.06 7.87 41.14
CA MET A 147 -16.10 8.91 40.11
C MET A 147 -15.60 8.41 38.74
N TYR A 148 -14.77 7.35 38.73
CA TYR A 148 -14.14 6.87 37.48
C TYR A 148 -15.14 6.53 36.36
N GLU A 149 -16.31 6.00 36.71
CA GLU A 149 -17.38 5.64 35.77
C GLU A 149 -18.61 6.57 35.87
N GLU A 150 -18.60 7.55 36.79
CA GLU A 150 -19.70 8.49 36.97
C GLU A 150 -19.68 9.56 35.88
N LYS A 151 -20.79 9.77 35.18
CA LYS A 151 -20.92 10.79 34.10
C LYS A 151 -21.08 12.19 34.68
N VAL A 152 -19.96 12.89 34.90
CA VAL A 152 -19.91 14.20 35.60
C VAL A 152 -19.13 15.26 34.86
N PHE A 153 -18.43 14.92 33.76
CA PHE A 153 -17.62 15.87 32.99
C PHE A 153 -18.30 16.32 31.71
N ALA A 154 -18.09 17.55 31.33
CA ALA A 154 -18.35 17.96 29.97
C ALA A 154 -17.41 17.20 29.03
N PRO A 155 -17.89 16.66 27.89
CA PRO A 155 -17.03 15.97 26.94
C PRO A 155 -16.03 16.93 26.29
N LEU A 156 -14.91 16.38 25.80
CA LEU A 156 -13.86 17.06 25.04
C LEU A 156 -13.04 18.11 25.85
N ILE A 157 -13.10 18.09 27.19
CA ILE A 157 -12.34 19.03 28.02
C ILE A 157 -10.82 18.86 27.88
N SER A 158 -10.35 17.69 27.48
CA SER A 158 -8.93 17.38 27.27
C SER A 158 -8.39 17.88 25.94
N VAL A 159 -9.25 18.17 24.95
CA VAL A 159 -8.85 18.53 23.58
C VAL A 159 -7.98 19.77 23.57
N ASP A 160 -8.47 20.86 24.14
CA ASP A 160 -7.75 22.15 24.11
C ASP A 160 -6.39 22.06 24.81
N LEU A 161 -6.31 21.32 25.90
CA LEU A 161 -5.05 21.14 26.64
C LEU A 161 -4.00 20.39 25.79
N ILE A 162 -4.45 19.30 25.15
CA ILE A 162 -3.57 18.46 24.32
C ILE A 162 -3.21 19.20 23.04
N GLU A 163 -4.20 19.73 22.32
CA GLU A 163 -3.97 20.44 21.06
C GLU A 163 -3.02 21.62 21.23
N ASN A 164 -3.22 22.44 22.25
CA ASN A 164 -2.35 23.58 22.54
C ASN A 164 -0.90 23.14 22.82
N ALA A 165 -0.70 22.07 23.59
CA ALA A 165 0.64 21.58 23.87
C ALA A 165 1.35 21.13 22.58
N PHE A 166 0.67 20.39 21.69
CA PHE A 166 1.26 19.95 20.42
C PHE A 166 1.45 21.09 19.42
N LYS A 167 0.55 22.09 19.40
CA LYS A 167 0.62 23.22 18.50
C LYS A 167 1.73 24.21 18.84
N HIS A 168 1.99 24.41 20.13
CA HIS A 168 2.93 25.43 20.62
C HIS A 168 4.28 24.87 21.05
N THR A 169 4.57 23.60 20.74
CA THR A 169 5.88 23.00 21.00
C THR A 169 6.69 22.90 19.72
N ASP A 170 7.93 23.37 19.76
CA ASP A 170 8.89 23.13 18.67
C ASP A 170 9.55 21.76 18.85
N PHE A 171 9.16 20.81 18.01
CA PHE A 171 9.66 19.44 18.06
C PHE A 171 11.09 19.26 17.55
N LEU A 172 11.70 20.31 16.98
CA LEU A 172 13.08 20.32 16.47
C LEU A 172 14.07 20.99 17.42
N ALA A 173 13.57 21.81 18.34
CA ALA A 173 14.44 22.51 19.29
C ALA A 173 14.97 21.57 20.38
N GLN A 174 16.24 21.80 20.78
CA GLN A 174 16.83 21.10 21.93
C GLN A 174 16.14 21.52 23.23
N ASP A 175 16.01 20.58 24.17
CA ASP A 175 15.39 20.79 25.48
C ASP A 175 13.89 21.12 25.49
N CYS A 176 13.19 20.98 24.36
CA CYS A 176 11.72 21.02 24.33
C CYS A 176 11.13 19.69 24.81
N PHE A 177 10.04 19.80 25.56
CA PHE A 177 9.33 18.64 26.09
C PHE A 177 7.81 18.87 26.09
N ILE A 178 7.07 17.78 26.16
CA ILE A 178 5.66 17.75 26.54
C ILE A 178 5.53 16.79 27.73
N ALA A 179 4.91 17.24 28.80
CA ALA A 179 4.61 16.42 29.97
C ALA A 179 3.10 16.46 30.26
N VAL A 180 2.49 15.29 30.30
CA VAL A 180 1.08 15.11 30.65
C VAL A 180 0.99 14.36 31.97
N GLN A 181 0.31 14.94 32.93
CA GLN A 181 0.04 14.33 34.23
C GLN A 181 -1.45 14.21 34.41
N ILE A 182 -1.93 13.00 34.71
CA ILE A 182 -3.32 12.68 34.88
C ILE A 182 -3.49 11.95 36.21
N GLU A 183 -4.35 12.46 37.07
CA GLU A 183 -4.60 11.92 38.40
C GLU A 183 -6.09 11.83 38.67
N LEU A 184 -6.52 10.74 39.27
CA LEU A 184 -7.87 10.59 39.82
C LEU A 184 -7.75 9.89 41.19
N GLU A 185 -8.04 10.62 42.21
CA GLU A 185 -8.03 10.12 43.57
C GLU A 185 -8.99 10.92 44.45
N ASN A 186 -9.67 10.24 45.36
CA ASN A 186 -10.59 10.86 46.33
C ASN A 186 -11.67 11.75 45.65
N ARG A 187 -12.24 11.30 44.52
CA ARG A 187 -13.23 12.03 43.70
C ARG A 187 -12.69 13.37 43.12
N VAL A 188 -11.39 13.49 42.97
CA VAL A 188 -10.77 14.63 42.33
C VAL A 188 -10.03 14.15 41.08
N PHE A 189 -10.49 14.62 39.91
CA PHE A 189 -9.78 14.42 38.65
C PHE A 189 -8.93 15.64 38.33
N SER A 190 -7.68 15.40 37.98
CA SER A 190 -6.75 16.46 37.59
C SER A 190 -6.03 16.04 36.31
N MET A 191 -6.03 16.92 35.31
CA MET A 191 -5.22 16.79 34.12
C MET A 191 -4.36 18.04 33.92
N LYS A 192 -3.06 17.85 33.93
CA LYS A 192 -2.08 18.91 33.72
C LYS A 192 -1.24 18.60 32.49
N VAL A 193 -1.22 19.52 31.55
CA VAL A 193 -0.34 19.44 30.38
C VAL A 193 0.66 20.60 30.46
N SER A 194 1.94 20.28 30.35
CA SER A 194 3.03 21.24 30.38
C SER A 194 3.90 21.03 29.16
N ASN A 195 4.26 22.10 28.48
CA ASN A 195 5.19 22.09 27.38
C ASN A 195 6.19 23.23 27.49
N LYS A 196 7.37 23.03 26.93
CA LYS A 196 8.33 24.11 26.74
C LYS A 196 8.23 24.53 25.27
N ALA A 197 7.75 25.75 25.04
CA ALA A 197 7.80 26.39 23.74
C ALA A 197 9.23 26.86 23.46
N SER A 198 9.63 26.92 22.19
CA SER A 198 10.83 27.68 21.79
C SER A 198 10.59 29.15 21.99
N GLU A 199 11.61 29.86 22.47
CA GLU A 199 11.64 31.33 22.50
C GLU A 199 11.64 31.92 21.08
#